data_01f780390563d555692f5c40c115ecba
#
_entry.id   01f780390563d555692f5c40c115ecba
#
_cell.length_a   1.000
_cell.length_b   1.000
_cell.length_c   1.000
_cell.angle_alpha   90.00
_cell.angle_beta   90.00
_cell.angle_gamma   90.00
#
_symmetry.space_group_name_H-M   'P 1'
#
loop_
_entity.id
_entity.type
_entity.pdbx_description
1 polymer ?
#
loop_
_entity_poly.entity_id
_entity_poly.type
_entity_poly.pdbx_seq_one_letter_code
_entity_poly.pdbx_strand_id
1 'polypeptide(L)'
;VADYVRKGLGLERNRVFGTGTLLDTARLIRTLSEESGVGRRSIQAYSLGEHGDSSMIPFSSVTIGGLPFGAYDISKEKVLEATRQIGMTIIEGKKSTEFGIGRALTEMAACILRDEKKIMPASVLLQGEYGQHDVHCGVPCLIGKNGIEKIIELPLTEEEQEMLNQSCEVIKKHIKMASEN
;
A
#
# COMPACT_ATOMS: atom_id res chain seq x y z
N VAL A 1 1.85 -8.58 12.47
CA VAL A 1 0.55 -8.98 13.06
C VAL A 1 -0.19 -9.93 12.14
N ALA A 2 -0.50 -9.56 10.85
CA ALA A 2 -1.30 -10.42 9.96
C ALA A 2 -0.73 -11.83 9.78
N ASP A 3 0.59 -11.96 9.60
CA ASP A 3 1.25 -13.27 9.48
C ASP A 3 1.07 -14.13 10.74
N TYR A 4 1.22 -13.53 11.91
CA TYR A 4 1.06 -14.21 13.18
C TYR A 4 -0.38 -14.71 13.39
N VAL A 5 -1.36 -13.84 13.11
CA VAL A 5 -2.80 -14.20 13.20
C VAL A 5 -3.14 -15.31 12.22
N ARG A 6 -2.68 -15.22 10.97
CA ARG A 6 -2.91 -16.24 9.95
C ARG A 6 -2.39 -17.61 10.37
N LYS A 7 -1.14 -17.67 10.84
CA LYS A 7 -0.52 -18.92 11.31
C LYS A 7 -1.23 -19.48 12.54
N GLY A 8 -1.53 -18.63 13.52
CA GLY A 8 -2.19 -19.04 14.76
C GLY A 8 -3.62 -19.57 14.56
N LEU A 9 -4.34 -19.06 13.56
CA LEU A 9 -5.71 -19.49 13.25
C LEU A 9 -5.77 -20.54 12.12
N GLY A 10 -4.67 -20.85 11.44
CA GLY A 10 -4.65 -21.78 10.31
C GLY A 10 -5.52 -21.33 9.12
N LEU A 11 -5.65 -20.00 8.92
CA LEU A 11 -6.50 -19.45 7.88
C LEU A 11 -5.75 -19.27 6.55
N GLU A 12 -6.51 -19.37 5.46
CA GLU A 12 -6.00 -19.11 4.11
C GLU A 12 -5.56 -17.65 3.95
N ARG A 13 -4.55 -17.42 3.07
CA ARG A 13 -3.95 -16.10 2.88
C ARG A 13 -4.92 -15.02 2.37
N ASN A 14 -5.96 -15.42 1.64
CA ASN A 14 -6.99 -14.50 1.14
C ASN A 14 -7.94 -14.00 2.23
N ARG A 15 -7.95 -14.62 3.42
CA ARG A 15 -8.83 -14.29 4.53
C ARG A 15 -8.17 -13.50 5.65
N VAL A 16 -6.83 -13.44 5.67
CA VAL A 16 -6.07 -12.70 6.67
C VAL A 16 -5.12 -11.75 5.99
N PHE A 17 -5.47 -10.50 5.99
CA PHE A 17 -4.70 -9.41 5.40
C PHE A 17 -4.89 -8.13 6.21
N GLY A 18 -4.00 -7.19 6.03
CA GLY A 18 -4.05 -5.88 6.69
C GLY A 18 -4.36 -4.76 5.70
N THR A 19 -4.60 -3.56 6.22
CA THR A 19 -4.76 -2.36 5.40
C THR A 19 -3.48 -1.99 4.64
N GLY A 20 -2.32 -2.48 5.11
CA GLY A 20 -1.03 -2.25 4.47
C GLY A 20 -0.79 -0.77 4.16
N THR A 21 -0.50 -0.50 2.91
CA THR A 21 -0.22 0.84 2.39
C THR A 21 -1.46 1.56 1.83
N LEU A 22 -2.69 1.16 2.20
CA LEU A 22 -3.92 1.80 1.72
C LEU A 22 -3.99 3.28 2.14
N LEU A 23 -3.64 3.58 3.40
CA LEU A 23 -3.63 4.97 3.88
C LEU A 23 -2.51 5.79 3.22
N ASP A 24 -1.34 5.18 3.01
CA ASP A 24 -0.21 5.84 2.34
C ASP A 24 -0.55 6.14 0.88
N THR A 25 -1.24 5.22 0.20
CA THR A 25 -1.79 5.43 -1.14
C THR A 25 -2.80 6.59 -1.18
N ALA A 26 -3.67 6.70 -0.19
CA ALA A 26 -4.60 7.83 -0.11
C ALA A 26 -3.89 9.17 0.10
N ARG A 27 -2.81 9.19 0.89
CA ARG A 27 -1.94 10.36 1.07
C ARG A 27 -1.21 10.71 -0.22
N LEU A 28 -0.63 9.72 -0.89
CA LEU A 28 0.02 9.88 -2.20
C LEU A 28 -0.92 10.50 -3.24
N ILE A 29 -2.13 9.95 -3.39
CA ILE A 29 -3.14 10.48 -4.32
C ILE A 29 -3.51 11.92 -3.97
N ARG A 30 -3.58 12.25 -2.69
CA ARG A 30 -3.79 13.63 -2.23
C ARG A 30 -2.65 14.55 -2.67
N THR A 31 -1.41 14.16 -2.42
CA THR A 31 -0.22 14.92 -2.81
C THR A 31 -0.16 15.13 -4.32
N LEU A 32 -0.36 14.07 -5.11
CA LEU A 32 -0.39 14.15 -6.56
C LEU A 32 -1.51 15.08 -7.07
N SER A 33 -2.68 15.07 -6.42
CA SER A 33 -3.80 15.96 -6.75
C SER A 33 -3.46 17.42 -6.47
N GLU A 34 -2.78 17.71 -5.36
CA GLU A 34 -2.35 19.06 -4.97
C GLU A 34 -1.26 19.59 -5.92
N GLU A 35 -0.30 18.74 -6.33
CA GLU A 35 0.79 19.13 -7.23
C GLU A 35 0.35 19.26 -8.70
N SER A 36 -0.58 18.40 -9.17
CA SER A 36 -1.01 18.40 -10.57
C SER A 36 -2.23 19.29 -10.85
N GLY A 37 -2.98 19.68 -9.82
CA GLY A 37 -4.28 20.35 -9.97
C GLY A 37 -5.41 19.41 -10.47
N VAL A 38 -5.13 18.11 -10.64
CA VAL A 38 -6.09 17.12 -11.13
C VAL A 38 -6.86 16.49 -9.96
N GLY A 39 -8.16 16.32 -10.11
CA GLY A 39 -9.00 15.72 -9.07
C GLY A 39 -8.59 14.28 -8.72
N ARG A 40 -8.61 13.92 -7.44
CA ARG A 40 -8.14 12.63 -6.89
C ARG A 40 -8.73 11.40 -7.59
N ARG A 41 -9.98 11.48 -8.08
CA ARG A 41 -10.66 10.36 -8.76
C ARG A 41 -10.07 10.05 -10.13
N SER A 42 -9.28 10.96 -10.70
CA SER A 42 -8.60 10.81 -11.99
C SER A 42 -7.13 10.44 -11.83
N ILE A 43 -6.70 10.08 -10.62
CA ILE A 43 -5.32 9.70 -10.32
C ILE A 43 -5.31 8.23 -9.93
N GLN A 44 -4.47 7.45 -10.60
CA GLN A 44 -4.18 6.06 -10.24
C GLN A 44 -2.73 5.98 -9.76
N ALA A 45 -2.55 5.66 -8.52
CA ALA A 45 -1.25 5.53 -7.89
C ALA A 45 -1.34 4.55 -6.71
N TYR A 46 -0.23 3.90 -6.39
CA TYR A 46 -0.12 2.98 -5.27
C TYR A 46 1.18 3.23 -4.52
N SER A 47 1.13 3.11 -3.20
CA SER A 47 2.31 2.92 -2.36
C SER A 47 2.45 1.43 -2.07
N LEU A 48 3.63 0.87 -2.23
CA LEU A 48 3.91 -0.57 -2.06
C LEU A 48 4.89 -0.78 -0.91
N GLY A 49 4.98 -2.04 -0.46
CA GLY A 49 5.98 -2.43 0.52
C GLY A 49 5.48 -2.39 1.96
N GLU A 50 6.38 -2.01 2.85
CA GLU A 50 6.13 -1.79 4.26
C GLU A 50 5.25 -0.55 4.48
N HIS A 51 4.41 -0.58 5.51
CA HIS A 51 3.81 0.64 6.04
C HIS A 51 4.80 1.35 6.98
N GLY A 52 5.77 2.04 6.42
CA GLY A 52 6.87 2.67 7.14
C GLY A 52 7.84 3.38 6.19
N ASP A 53 9.06 3.61 6.67
CA ASP A 53 10.08 4.40 5.96
C ASP A 53 10.57 3.74 4.67
N SER A 54 10.47 2.40 4.56
CA SER A 54 10.85 1.65 3.37
C SER A 54 9.73 1.52 2.33
N SER A 55 8.57 2.15 2.54
CA SER A 55 7.51 2.19 1.52
C SER A 55 8.02 2.85 0.23
N MET A 56 7.59 2.32 -0.91
CA MET A 56 8.00 2.82 -2.23
C MET A 56 6.80 3.17 -3.10
N ILE A 57 7.02 4.07 -4.05
CA ILE A 57 6.02 4.47 -5.04
C ILE A 57 6.53 4.07 -6.42
N PRO A 58 5.84 3.16 -7.14
CA PRO A 58 6.18 2.81 -8.51
C PRO A 58 5.72 3.92 -9.47
N PHE A 59 6.52 4.97 -9.62
CA PHE A 59 6.18 6.11 -10.46
C PHE A 59 5.97 5.73 -11.93
N SER A 60 6.58 4.64 -12.39
CA SER A 60 6.36 4.08 -13.73
C SER A 60 4.91 3.68 -13.97
N SER A 61 4.17 3.33 -12.90
CA SER A 61 2.76 2.91 -12.95
C SER A 61 1.78 4.00 -12.55
N VAL A 62 2.25 5.21 -12.17
CA VAL A 62 1.38 6.33 -11.79
C VAL A 62 0.78 6.98 -13.03
N THR A 63 -0.54 7.16 -13.02
CA THR A 63 -1.25 7.95 -14.04
C THR A 63 -2.07 9.07 -13.43
N ILE A 64 -2.08 10.22 -14.08
CA ILE A 64 -2.82 11.41 -13.68
C ILE A 64 -3.67 11.86 -14.88
N GLY A 65 -4.99 11.80 -14.76
CA GLY A 65 -5.89 12.13 -15.86
C GLY A 65 -5.71 11.23 -17.10
N GLY A 66 -5.20 10.00 -16.91
CA GLY A 66 -4.91 9.06 -17.98
C GLY A 66 -3.54 9.23 -18.64
N LEU A 67 -2.77 10.24 -18.26
CA LEU A 67 -1.39 10.43 -18.72
C LEU A 67 -0.38 9.86 -17.72
N PRO A 68 0.78 9.36 -18.17
CA PRO A 68 1.82 8.89 -17.28
C PRO A 68 2.39 10.03 -16.43
N PHE A 69 2.93 9.70 -15.25
CA PHE A 69 3.51 10.68 -14.32
C PHE A 69 4.54 11.60 -14.99
N GLY A 70 5.39 11.07 -15.87
CA GLY A 70 6.42 11.83 -16.58
C GLY A 70 5.89 12.90 -17.57
N ALA A 71 4.57 12.95 -17.81
CA ALA A 71 3.95 14.04 -18.60
C ALA A 71 3.75 15.33 -17.79
N TYR A 72 3.99 15.27 -16.47
CA TYR A 72 3.83 16.39 -15.54
C TYR A 72 5.20 16.86 -15.03
N ASP A 73 5.36 18.17 -14.87
CA ASP A 73 6.56 18.76 -14.24
C ASP A 73 6.44 18.70 -12.72
N ILE A 74 6.51 17.48 -12.18
CA ILE A 74 6.40 17.20 -10.74
C ILE A 74 7.60 16.38 -10.31
N SER A 75 8.33 16.85 -9.27
CA SER A 75 9.47 16.12 -8.71
C SER A 75 9.01 14.88 -7.93
N LYS A 76 9.63 13.74 -8.19
CA LYS A 76 9.42 12.49 -7.44
C LYS A 76 9.79 12.65 -5.97
N GLU A 77 10.90 13.30 -5.69
CA GLU A 77 11.43 13.56 -4.35
C GLU A 77 10.44 14.39 -3.54
N LYS A 78 9.90 15.45 -4.15
CA LYS A 78 8.89 16.32 -3.53
C LYS A 78 7.62 15.52 -3.18
N VAL A 79 7.15 14.66 -4.09
CA VAL A 79 5.97 13.80 -3.84
C VAL A 79 6.23 12.82 -2.71
N LEU A 80 7.40 12.17 -2.70
CA LEU A 80 7.79 11.22 -1.63
C LEU A 80 7.81 11.91 -0.28
N GLU A 81 8.50 13.04 -0.16
CA GLU A 81 8.62 13.79 1.08
C GLU A 81 7.26 14.31 1.57
N ALA A 82 6.50 14.97 0.72
CA ALA A 82 5.17 15.49 1.07
C ALA A 82 4.23 14.37 1.52
N THR A 83 4.26 13.20 0.86
CA THR A 83 3.43 12.05 1.25
C THR A 83 3.78 11.56 2.66
N ARG A 84 5.07 11.47 3.00
CA ARG A 84 5.55 11.08 4.34
C ARG A 84 5.20 12.10 5.40
N GLN A 85 5.37 13.39 5.11
CA GLN A 85 5.11 14.49 6.04
C GLN A 85 3.66 14.57 6.50
N ILE A 86 2.67 14.16 5.69
CA ILE A 86 1.25 14.17 6.08
C ILE A 86 1.02 13.42 7.40
N GLY A 87 1.66 12.25 7.56
CA GLY A 87 1.53 11.46 8.79
C GLY A 87 2.12 12.16 10.01
N MET A 88 3.32 12.70 9.86
CA MET A 88 4.03 13.42 10.93
C MET A 88 3.28 14.67 11.36
N THR A 89 2.82 15.48 10.42
CA THR A 89 2.04 16.70 10.70
C THR A 89 0.79 16.40 11.53
N ILE A 90 0.09 15.26 11.23
CA ILE A 90 -1.09 14.86 12.01
C ILE A 90 -0.68 14.46 13.43
N ILE A 91 0.41 13.73 13.61
CA ILE A 91 0.91 13.30 14.92
C ILE A 91 1.35 14.51 15.75
N GLU A 92 2.06 15.46 15.16
CA GLU A 92 2.49 16.68 15.80
C GLU A 92 1.30 17.51 16.28
N GLY A 93 0.25 17.66 15.45
CA GLY A 93 -0.93 18.44 15.75
C GLY A 93 -1.86 17.81 16.79
N LYS A 94 -2.21 16.54 16.63
CA LYS A 94 -3.22 15.89 17.50
C LYS A 94 -2.74 14.66 18.27
N LYS A 95 -1.44 14.35 18.21
CA LYS A 95 -0.76 13.27 18.94
C LYS A 95 -1.12 11.83 18.48
N SER A 96 -2.04 11.67 17.54
CA SER A 96 -2.49 10.36 17.06
C SER A 96 -3.04 10.41 15.64
N THR A 97 -3.11 9.26 14.97
CA THR A 97 -3.69 9.08 13.63
C THR A 97 -4.78 8.02 13.70
N GLU A 98 -6.04 8.40 13.86
CA GLU A 98 -7.16 7.45 14.00
C GLU A 98 -8.14 7.52 12.83
N PHE A 99 -8.57 8.74 12.45
CA PHE A 99 -9.64 8.91 11.46
C PHE A 99 -9.26 8.42 10.06
N GLY A 100 -7.97 8.58 9.67
CA GLY A 100 -7.48 8.09 8.38
C GLY A 100 -7.55 6.57 8.27
N ILE A 101 -7.06 5.87 9.29
CA ILE A 101 -7.11 4.40 9.33
C ILE A 101 -8.54 3.89 9.50
N GLY A 102 -9.38 4.57 10.30
CA GLY A 102 -10.80 4.25 10.43
C GLY A 102 -11.52 4.34 9.08
N ARG A 103 -11.24 5.36 8.28
CA ARG A 103 -11.77 5.49 6.91
C ARG A 103 -11.29 4.37 6.00
N ALA A 104 -10.00 4.03 6.04
CA ALA A 104 -9.42 2.95 5.23
C ALA A 104 -10.07 1.60 5.56
N LEU A 105 -10.23 1.28 6.85
CA LEU A 105 -10.91 0.07 7.30
C LEU A 105 -12.37 0.03 6.86
N THR A 106 -13.09 1.15 6.96
CA THR A 106 -14.49 1.24 6.52
C THR A 106 -14.61 0.98 5.02
N GLU A 107 -13.72 1.53 4.22
CA GLU A 107 -13.72 1.34 2.77
C GLU A 107 -13.43 -0.11 2.39
N MET A 108 -12.44 -0.74 3.02
CA MET A 108 -12.10 -2.15 2.81
C MET A 108 -13.25 -3.06 3.24
N ALA A 109 -13.85 -2.83 4.41
CA ALA A 109 -15.00 -3.59 4.88
C ALA A 109 -16.22 -3.43 3.95
N ALA A 110 -16.51 -2.23 3.50
CA ALA A 110 -17.59 -1.99 2.53
C ALA A 110 -17.36 -2.72 1.21
N CYS A 111 -16.12 -2.72 0.72
CA CYS A 111 -15.74 -3.45 -0.48
C CYS A 111 -16.01 -4.95 -0.37
N ILE A 112 -15.68 -5.55 0.78
CA ILE A 112 -15.93 -6.97 1.05
C ILE A 112 -17.43 -7.25 1.17
N LEU A 113 -18.13 -6.50 2.02
CA LEU A 113 -19.54 -6.73 2.36
C LEU A 113 -20.48 -6.51 1.15
N ARG A 114 -20.10 -5.62 0.23
CA ARG A 114 -20.88 -5.29 -0.98
C ARG A 114 -20.37 -5.99 -2.24
N ASP A 115 -19.32 -6.80 -2.13
CA ASP A 115 -18.65 -7.45 -3.26
C ASP A 115 -18.26 -6.45 -4.38
N GLU A 116 -17.67 -5.31 -4.00
CA GLU A 116 -17.43 -4.20 -4.95
C GLU A 116 -16.33 -4.49 -5.97
N LYS A 117 -15.53 -5.54 -5.80
CA LYS A 117 -14.45 -5.95 -6.71
C LYS A 117 -13.46 -4.82 -7.01
N LYS A 118 -13.09 -4.05 -5.99
CA LYS A 118 -12.13 -2.96 -6.12
C LYS A 118 -10.69 -3.44 -6.04
N ILE A 119 -9.82 -2.76 -6.78
CA ILE A 119 -8.37 -2.88 -6.60
C ILE A 119 -7.95 -1.83 -5.59
N MET A 120 -7.40 -2.28 -4.46
CA MET A 120 -6.82 -1.42 -3.44
C MET A 120 -5.62 -2.08 -2.78
N PRO A 121 -4.66 -1.31 -2.24
CA PRO A 121 -3.53 -1.88 -1.53
C PRO A 121 -3.98 -2.63 -0.28
N ALA A 122 -3.38 -3.78 -0.05
CA ALA A 122 -3.54 -4.56 1.16
C ALA A 122 -2.23 -5.25 1.52
N SER A 123 -1.95 -5.41 2.81
CA SER A 123 -0.85 -6.24 3.28
C SER A 123 -1.28 -7.70 3.24
N VAL A 124 -0.79 -8.44 2.25
CA VAL A 124 -1.14 -9.83 1.97
C VAL A 124 0.11 -10.70 1.91
N LEU A 125 -0.01 -11.98 2.25
CA LEU A 125 1.08 -12.95 2.13
C LEU A 125 1.41 -13.20 0.66
N LEU A 126 2.64 -12.85 0.25
CA LEU A 126 3.18 -13.14 -1.07
C LEU A 126 3.76 -14.56 -1.11
N GLN A 127 3.50 -15.27 -2.20
CA GLN A 127 3.94 -16.65 -2.46
C GLN A 127 4.40 -16.82 -3.92
N GLY A 128 5.19 -15.89 -4.39
CA GLY A 128 5.74 -15.84 -5.74
C GLY A 128 5.52 -14.49 -6.43
N GLU A 129 4.47 -13.77 -6.05
CA GLU A 129 4.17 -12.46 -6.61
C GLU A 129 5.32 -11.49 -6.33
N TYR A 130 5.68 -10.69 -7.34
CA TYR A 130 6.85 -9.79 -7.32
C TYR A 130 8.17 -10.52 -6.99
N GLY A 131 8.25 -11.83 -7.22
CA GLY A 131 9.41 -12.65 -6.85
C GLY A 131 9.58 -12.83 -5.33
N GLN A 132 8.58 -12.50 -4.51
CA GLN A 132 8.65 -12.54 -3.06
C GLN A 132 7.91 -13.75 -2.49
N HIS A 133 8.44 -14.30 -1.40
CA HIS A 133 7.84 -15.42 -0.67
C HIS A 133 7.82 -15.16 0.83
N ASP A 134 6.83 -15.72 1.50
CA ASP A 134 6.69 -15.78 2.96
C ASP A 134 6.74 -14.40 3.66
N VAL A 135 6.26 -13.37 2.99
CA VAL A 135 6.21 -12.00 3.52
C VAL A 135 4.83 -11.38 3.30
N HIS A 136 4.27 -10.74 4.33
CA HIS A 136 3.10 -9.89 4.20
C HIS A 136 3.53 -8.50 3.77
N CYS A 137 3.23 -8.16 2.52
CA CYS A 137 3.64 -6.91 1.90
C CYS A 137 2.44 -6.14 1.37
N GLY A 138 2.49 -4.82 1.43
CA GLY A 138 1.49 -3.93 0.85
C GLY A 138 1.59 -3.93 -0.68
N VAL A 139 0.60 -4.49 -1.35
CA VAL A 139 0.52 -4.57 -2.82
C VAL A 139 -0.91 -4.39 -3.29
N PRO A 140 -1.17 -3.99 -4.56
CA PRO A 140 -2.52 -3.88 -5.09
C PRO A 140 -3.19 -5.24 -5.15
N CYS A 141 -4.41 -5.32 -4.62
CA CYS A 141 -5.21 -6.53 -4.54
C CYS A 141 -6.63 -6.28 -5.05
N LEU A 142 -7.15 -7.19 -5.84
CA LEU A 142 -8.58 -7.27 -6.11
C LEU A 142 -9.28 -7.82 -4.87
N ILE A 143 -10.13 -7.02 -4.26
CA ILE A 143 -10.87 -7.35 -3.04
C ILE A 143 -12.35 -7.46 -3.33
N GLY A 144 -12.96 -8.54 -2.89
CA GLY A 144 -14.38 -8.80 -2.98
C GLY A 144 -14.89 -9.57 -1.78
N LYS A 145 -16.07 -10.16 -1.86
CA LYS A 145 -16.72 -10.88 -0.76
C LYS A 145 -15.92 -12.05 -0.19
N ASN A 146 -14.97 -12.59 -0.96
CA ASN A 146 -14.10 -13.69 -0.53
C ASN A 146 -12.78 -13.21 0.11
N GLY A 147 -12.63 -11.91 0.36
CA GLY A 147 -11.38 -11.28 0.78
C GLY A 147 -10.49 -10.93 -0.41
N ILE A 148 -9.20 -11.27 -0.34
CA ILE A 148 -8.27 -11.08 -1.47
C ILE A 148 -8.57 -12.14 -2.53
N GLU A 149 -9.03 -11.71 -3.70
CA GLU A 149 -9.37 -12.62 -4.80
C GLU A 149 -8.22 -12.73 -5.82
N LYS A 150 -7.41 -11.67 -5.95
CA LYS A 150 -6.23 -11.65 -6.82
C LYS A 150 -5.24 -10.60 -6.32
N ILE A 151 -3.95 -10.93 -6.36
CA ILE A 151 -2.87 -9.96 -6.23
C ILE A 151 -2.57 -9.44 -7.65
N ILE A 152 -2.44 -8.11 -7.77
CA ILE A 152 -2.16 -7.45 -9.03
C ILE A 152 -0.69 -7.06 -9.04
N GLU A 153 0.07 -7.66 -9.94
CA GLU A 153 1.47 -7.31 -10.15
C GLU A 153 1.56 -6.14 -11.15
N LEU A 154 2.03 -5.00 -10.66
CA LEU A 154 2.33 -3.85 -11.51
C LEU A 154 3.64 -4.10 -12.26
N PRO A 155 3.78 -3.64 -13.50
CA PRO A 155 5.06 -3.67 -14.19
C PRO A 155 6.00 -2.67 -13.51
N LEU A 156 6.98 -3.18 -12.77
CA LEU A 156 8.01 -2.40 -12.09
C LEU A 156 9.25 -2.28 -12.98
N THR A 157 9.94 -1.16 -12.91
CA THR A 157 11.31 -1.06 -13.43
C THR A 157 12.26 -1.87 -12.54
N GLU A 158 13.47 -2.16 -13.02
CA GLU A 158 14.48 -2.87 -12.22
C GLU A 158 14.78 -2.15 -10.90
N GLU A 159 14.88 -0.82 -10.94
CA GLU A 159 15.08 0.02 -9.74
C GLU A 159 13.89 -0.09 -8.77
N GLU A 160 12.67 0.01 -9.27
CA GLU A 160 11.45 -0.12 -8.46
C GLU A 160 11.30 -1.51 -7.86
N GLN A 161 11.67 -2.57 -8.61
CA GLN A 161 11.68 -3.93 -8.10
C GLN A 161 12.69 -4.08 -6.96
N GLU A 162 13.88 -3.49 -7.10
CA GLU A 162 14.90 -3.51 -6.04
C GLU A 162 14.43 -2.77 -4.79
N MET A 163 13.79 -1.61 -4.94
CA MET A 163 13.20 -0.88 -3.82
C MET A 163 12.14 -1.74 -3.08
N LEU A 164 11.29 -2.45 -3.83
CA LEU A 164 10.30 -3.35 -3.25
C LEU A 164 10.97 -4.54 -2.53
N ASN A 165 12.02 -5.12 -3.11
CA ASN A 165 12.81 -6.18 -2.48
C ASN A 165 13.36 -5.73 -1.12
N GLN A 166 13.98 -4.56 -1.08
CA GLN A 166 14.52 -3.98 0.16
C GLN A 166 13.41 -3.76 1.20
N SER A 167 12.26 -3.26 0.79
CA SER A 167 11.10 -3.10 1.68
C SER A 167 10.60 -4.43 2.23
N CYS A 168 10.56 -5.48 1.42
CA CYS A 168 10.19 -6.83 1.85
C CYS A 168 11.22 -7.40 2.85
N GLU A 169 12.51 -7.17 2.66
CA GLU A 169 13.54 -7.60 3.61
C GLU A 169 13.41 -6.91 4.97
N VAL A 170 13.04 -5.64 5.02
CA VAL A 170 12.73 -4.95 6.28
C VAL A 170 11.57 -5.65 7.01
N ILE A 171 10.50 -6.01 6.30
CA ILE A 171 9.36 -6.72 6.88
C ILE A 171 9.78 -8.10 7.40
N LYS A 172 10.54 -8.87 6.61
CA LYS A 172 11.03 -10.21 7.00
C LYS A 172 11.88 -10.14 8.27
N LYS A 173 12.75 -9.13 8.37
CA LYS A 173 13.56 -8.88 9.57
C LYS A 173 12.67 -8.65 10.79
N HIS A 174 11.64 -7.82 10.69
CA HIS A 174 10.71 -7.56 11.80
C HIS A 174 9.89 -8.82 12.16
N ILE A 175 9.48 -9.63 11.19
CA ILE A 175 8.79 -10.90 11.45
C ILE A 175 9.70 -11.85 12.25
N LYS A 176 10.97 -11.97 11.86
CA LYS A 176 11.95 -12.80 12.55
C LYS A 176 12.15 -12.35 14.00
N MET A 177 12.38 -11.06 14.22
CA MET A 177 12.53 -10.50 15.56
C MET A 177 11.31 -10.74 16.45
N ALA A 178 10.09 -10.67 15.89
CA ALA A 178 8.87 -10.94 16.63
C ALA A 178 8.63 -12.43 16.92
N SER A 179 9.30 -13.34 16.21
CA SER A 179 9.18 -14.79 16.41
C SER A 179 10.20 -15.33 17.43
N GLU A 180 11.23 -14.56 17.75
CA GLU A 180 12.29 -14.92 18.70
C GLU A 180 11.98 -14.46 20.13
N ASN A 181 10.91 -13.68 20.34
CA ASN A 181 10.39 -13.23 21.62
C ASN A 181 9.09 -13.96 21.99
#